data_52a91fc41c9a7d18e3a92dd8bd5ade15
#
_entry.id   52a91fc41c9a7d18e3a92dd8bd5ade15
#
_cell.length_a   1.000
_cell.length_b   1.000
_cell.length_c   1.000
_cell.angle_alpha   90.00
_cell.angle_beta   90.00
_cell.angle_gamma   90.00
#
_symmetry.space_group_name_H-M   'P 1'
#
loop_
_entity.id
_entity.type
_entity.pdbx_description
1 polymer ?
#
loop_
_entity_poly.entity_id
_entity_poly.type
_entity_poly.pdbx_seq_one_letter_code
_entity_poly.pdbx_strand_id
1 'polypeptide(L)'
;MKRIYLIIVLLFTAIAAGAQIKVSGGPYLQNVTEDSFTVIWTTTGPAVGWIEVAPDDGTHFYNSERPKHYDLRGMGRKPIGTLHKVTVSGLKPGTTYRYRVMCQGVLSQENRARIVYDAGYGIDLKKRPTKVTTKAKEYDHLDFSVVNDMHEHDSLLQVLFKDAKGKYDFVCFNGDMTSSIDSTPVIMDNYMRSASKLFASDTPLYLVRGNHEYRGNDAIKYLDYYQTPTGKTYYSVSYGKYFFLFLDSGEDKVMSDVRNLDIMIADSYVEEEAKWLKQVVESDEYKNAAIRIAFCHMPPGENGWHGNYMVSKHFVPLLNEAGLDLMLCAHNHKYKLVKPGTTNANFPVLINANLERLDCHLDDKGISIKIFDTDGAVTHSVNFGK
;
A
#
# COMPACT_ATOMS: atom_id res chain seq x y z
N MET A 1 62.12 15.44 5.99
CA MET A 1 61.26 15.36 4.80
C MET A 1 60.58 14.01 4.61
N LYS A 2 61.15 12.86 4.92
CA LYS A 2 60.51 11.52 4.72
C LYS A 2 59.32 11.23 5.63
N ARG A 3 59.14 11.90 6.77
CA ARG A 3 58.00 11.66 7.68
C ARG A 3 56.70 12.40 7.27
N ILE A 4 56.80 13.46 6.48
CA ILE A 4 55.61 14.22 6.01
C ILE A 4 54.89 13.49 4.87
N TYR A 5 55.61 12.76 4.02
CA TYR A 5 55.00 11.99 2.92
C TYR A 5 54.19 10.79 3.42
N LEU A 6 54.55 10.19 4.55
CA LEU A 6 53.85 9.06 5.12
C LEU A 6 52.47 9.47 5.69
N ILE A 7 52.38 10.68 6.25
CA ILE A 7 51.10 11.21 6.81
C ILE A 7 50.14 11.61 5.68
N ILE A 8 50.63 12.14 4.57
CA ILE A 8 49.80 12.51 3.42
C ILE A 8 49.24 11.26 2.72
N VAL A 9 50.01 10.18 2.61
CA VAL A 9 49.53 8.92 2.02
C VAL A 9 48.48 8.25 2.91
N LEU A 10 48.61 8.31 4.23
CA LEU A 10 47.61 7.80 5.18
C LEU A 10 46.32 8.63 5.23
N LEU A 11 46.41 9.95 4.99
CA LEU A 11 45.23 10.82 4.88
C LEU A 11 44.43 10.59 3.58
N PHE A 12 45.10 10.24 2.46
CA PHE A 12 44.42 9.96 1.19
C PHE A 12 43.72 8.57 1.15
N THR A 13 44.14 7.61 1.96
CA THR A 13 43.48 6.29 2.07
C THR A 13 42.30 6.29 3.02
N ALA A 14 42.10 7.31 3.86
CA ALA A 14 40.99 7.42 4.80
C ALA A 14 39.72 8.04 4.20
N ILE A 15 39.74 8.57 2.96
CA ILE A 15 38.60 9.31 2.36
C ILE A 15 37.68 8.44 1.52
N ALA A 16 37.94 7.15 1.34
CA ALA A 16 37.17 6.27 0.47
C ALA A 16 36.36 5.17 1.18
N ALA A 17 36.15 5.26 2.49
CA ALA A 17 35.14 4.43 3.16
C ALA A 17 33.79 5.12 3.07
N GLY A 18 33.26 5.26 1.87
CA GLY A 18 31.85 5.58 1.69
C GLY A 18 31.01 4.57 2.47
N ALA A 19 30.02 5.03 3.23
CA ALA A 19 29.14 4.12 3.97
C ALA A 19 28.49 3.14 2.99
N GLN A 20 28.59 1.85 3.29
CA GLN A 20 27.96 0.79 2.48
C GLN A 20 26.51 1.12 2.18
N ILE A 21 26.08 1.00 0.91
CA ILE A 21 24.70 1.17 0.50
C ILE A 21 23.88 -0.02 1.03
N LYS A 22 22.81 0.29 1.75
CA LYS A 22 21.97 -0.70 2.44
C LYS A 22 20.49 -0.35 2.35
N VAL A 23 19.62 -1.32 2.67
CA VAL A 23 18.17 -1.09 2.80
C VAL A 23 17.92 0.00 3.85
N SER A 24 17.15 1.02 3.48
CA SER A 24 16.83 2.19 4.30
C SER A 24 15.38 2.26 4.74
N GLY A 25 14.46 1.64 4.01
CA GLY A 25 13.03 1.58 4.33
C GLY A 25 12.34 0.41 3.66
N GLY A 26 11.23 -0.05 4.22
CA GLY A 26 10.60 -1.30 3.81
C GLY A 26 11.28 -2.53 4.43
N PRO A 27 11.06 -3.74 3.91
CA PRO A 27 10.15 -4.04 2.81
C PRO A 27 8.67 -3.95 3.19
N TYR A 28 7.82 -3.77 2.21
CA TYR A 28 6.37 -3.92 2.36
C TYR A 28 5.75 -4.65 1.17
N LEU A 29 4.68 -5.41 1.47
CA LEU A 29 3.98 -6.26 0.52
C LEU A 29 2.87 -5.50 -0.20
N GLN A 30 2.80 -5.68 -1.50
CA GLN A 30 1.79 -5.11 -2.37
C GLN A 30 1.31 -6.16 -3.38
N ASN A 31 0.07 -6.02 -3.83
CA ASN A 31 -0.50 -6.84 -4.89
C ASN A 31 -0.19 -8.34 -4.71
N VAL A 32 -0.50 -8.86 -3.52
CA VAL A 32 -0.40 -10.30 -3.24
C VAL A 32 -1.57 -11.00 -3.93
N THR A 33 -1.27 -12.02 -4.73
CA THR A 33 -2.25 -12.84 -5.45
C THR A 33 -2.15 -14.30 -5.02
N GLU A 34 -2.85 -15.20 -5.70
CA GLU A 34 -2.73 -16.64 -5.47
C GLU A 34 -1.37 -17.21 -5.89
N ASP A 35 -0.70 -16.56 -6.83
CA ASP A 35 0.54 -17.08 -7.45
C ASP A 35 1.71 -16.09 -7.44
N SER A 36 1.54 -14.91 -6.86
CA SER A 36 2.55 -13.85 -6.86
C SER A 36 2.43 -12.90 -5.68
N PHE A 37 3.51 -12.15 -5.43
CA PHE A 37 3.53 -10.98 -4.54
C PHE A 37 4.57 -9.97 -5.01
N THR A 38 4.31 -8.71 -4.74
CA THR A 38 5.26 -7.61 -5.00
C THR A 38 5.82 -7.12 -3.67
N VAL A 39 7.14 -6.89 -3.62
CA VAL A 39 7.82 -6.27 -2.49
C VAL A 39 8.44 -4.97 -2.93
N ILE A 40 8.25 -3.92 -2.13
CA ILE A 40 8.83 -2.60 -2.36
C ILE A 40 9.72 -2.23 -1.17
N TRP A 41 10.88 -1.63 -1.45
CA TRP A 41 11.82 -1.14 -0.44
C TRP A 41 12.70 -0.03 -0.99
N THR A 42 13.34 0.72 -0.10
CA THR A 42 14.30 1.76 -0.46
C THR A 42 15.71 1.44 0.05
N THR A 43 16.71 2.06 -0.59
CA THR A 43 18.14 1.96 -0.23
C THR A 43 18.73 3.33 0.05
N THR A 44 19.84 3.36 0.81
CA THR A 44 20.54 4.61 1.18
C THR A 44 21.23 5.31 0.03
N GLY A 45 21.38 4.65 -1.10
CA GLY A 45 21.98 5.19 -2.34
C GLY A 45 21.60 4.30 -3.53
N PRO A 46 22.00 4.67 -4.75
CA PRO A 46 21.69 3.91 -5.95
C PRO A 46 22.16 2.45 -5.84
N ALA A 47 21.30 1.50 -6.12
CA ALA A 47 21.58 0.06 -6.04
C ALA A 47 20.84 -0.72 -7.12
N VAL A 48 21.30 -1.94 -7.37
CA VAL A 48 20.53 -3.00 -8.01
C VAL A 48 19.87 -3.81 -6.90
N GLY A 49 18.53 -3.89 -6.89
CA GLY A 49 17.77 -4.68 -5.92
C GLY A 49 17.29 -6.01 -6.46
N TRP A 50 17.14 -7.03 -5.60
CA TRP A 50 16.48 -8.30 -5.93
C TRP A 50 15.88 -8.95 -4.69
N ILE A 51 15.04 -9.95 -4.92
CA ILE A 51 14.44 -10.76 -3.86
C ILE A 51 14.92 -12.20 -4.01
N GLU A 52 15.21 -12.84 -2.90
CA GLU A 52 15.42 -14.29 -2.79
C GLU A 52 14.26 -14.90 -2.00
N VAL A 53 13.76 -16.05 -2.46
CA VAL A 53 12.59 -16.72 -1.88
C VAL A 53 12.91 -18.18 -1.53
N ALA A 54 12.38 -18.63 -0.41
CA ALA A 54 12.46 -20.01 0.06
C ALA A 54 11.08 -20.50 0.52
N PRO A 55 10.76 -21.79 0.45
CA PRO A 55 9.58 -22.34 1.10
C PRO A 55 9.67 -22.19 2.63
N ASP A 56 8.53 -22.09 3.31
CA ASP A 56 8.48 -22.09 4.78
C ASP A 56 8.32 -23.52 5.32
N ASP A 57 9.34 -24.32 5.10
CA ASP A 57 9.39 -25.77 5.37
C ASP A 57 10.23 -26.16 6.60
N GLY A 58 10.62 -25.17 7.41
CA GLY A 58 11.47 -25.36 8.59
C GLY A 58 12.97 -25.53 8.30
N THR A 59 13.39 -25.65 7.04
CA THR A 59 14.81 -25.76 6.67
C THR A 59 15.52 -24.41 6.79
N HIS A 60 16.86 -24.43 6.81
CA HIS A 60 17.62 -23.20 6.73
C HIS A 60 17.35 -22.47 5.41
N PHE A 61 17.25 -21.12 5.44
CA PHE A 61 16.91 -20.33 4.25
C PHE A 61 17.84 -20.62 3.06
N TYR A 62 19.13 -20.75 3.31
CA TYR A 62 20.15 -21.10 2.33
C TYR A 62 20.55 -22.58 2.35
N ASN A 63 19.61 -23.48 2.65
CA ASN A 63 19.83 -24.92 2.52
C ASN A 63 20.10 -25.35 1.06
N SER A 64 19.64 -24.52 0.11
CA SER A 64 19.95 -24.60 -1.32
C SER A 64 20.12 -23.19 -1.88
N GLU A 65 20.70 -23.08 -3.07
CA GLU A 65 20.75 -21.81 -3.80
C GLU A 65 19.34 -21.25 -4.03
N ARG A 66 19.18 -19.96 -3.88
CA ARG A 66 17.89 -19.28 -4.07
C ARG A 66 17.89 -18.50 -5.37
N PRO A 67 16.85 -18.67 -6.22
CA PRO A 67 16.72 -17.87 -7.42
C PRO A 67 16.60 -16.40 -7.05
N LYS A 68 17.24 -15.54 -7.85
CA LYS A 68 17.17 -14.08 -7.71
C LYS A 68 16.07 -13.53 -8.59
N HIS A 69 15.09 -12.89 -7.99
CA HIS A 69 14.02 -12.20 -8.69
C HIS A 69 14.33 -10.71 -8.79
N TYR A 70 14.32 -10.19 -10.01
CA TYR A 70 14.63 -8.79 -10.31
C TYR A 70 13.41 -8.03 -10.80
N ASP A 71 13.46 -6.70 -10.74
CA ASP A 71 12.46 -5.85 -11.37
C ASP A 71 12.53 -5.99 -12.90
N LEU A 72 11.46 -6.51 -13.50
CA LEU A 72 11.37 -6.74 -14.94
C LEU A 72 10.88 -5.53 -15.74
N ARG A 73 10.46 -4.45 -15.07
CA ARG A 73 10.01 -3.22 -15.75
C ARG A 73 11.11 -2.57 -16.59
N GLY A 74 12.37 -2.87 -16.30
CA GLY A 74 13.53 -2.42 -17.06
C GLY A 74 13.75 -3.09 -18.42
N MET A 75 12.78 -3.87 -18.91
CA MET A 75 12.83 -4.50 -20.25
C MET A 75 14.14 -5.30 -20.48
N GLY A 76 14.52 -6.12 -19.50
CA GLY A 76 15.75 -6.93 -19.54
C GLY A 76 17.00 -6.23 -18.96
N ARG A 77 16.92 -4.96 -18.59
CA ARG A 77 17.97 -4.27 -17.84
C ARG A 77 17.56 -4.16 -16.37
N LYS A 78 18.46 -4.50 -15.46
CA LYS A 78 18.25 -4.28 -14.02
C LYS A 78 18.21 -2.79 -13.71
N PRO A 79 17.14 -2.26 -13.12
CA PRO A 79 17.09 -0.86 -12.72
C PRO A 79 18.15 -0.54 -11.65
N ILE A 80 18.78 0.62 -11.77
CA ILE A 80 19.65 1.20 -10.76
C ILE A 80 18.90 2.40 -10.17
N GLY A 81 18.67 2.38 -8.87
CA GLY A 81 17.93 3.44 -8.18
C GLY A 81 17.92 3.24 -6.68
N THR A 82 17.19 4.10 -5.99
CA THR A 82 17.00 4.04 -4.54
C THR A 82 15.66 3.42 -4.14
N LEU A 83 14.72 3.31 -5.06
CA LEU A 83 13.42 2.65 -4.88
C LEU A 83 13.39 1.36 -5.71
N HIS A 84 13.08 0.25 -5.07
CA HIS A 84 13.05 -1.07 -5.67
C HIS A 84 11.63 -1.65 -5.57
N LYS A 85 11.14 -2.20 -6.68
CA LYS A 85 9.83 -2.84 -6.77
C LYS A 85 9.99 -4.15 -7.54
N VAL A 86 9.86 -5.28 -6.87
CA VAL A 86 10.10 -6.60 -7.45
C VAL A 86 8.90 -7.50 -7.22
N THR A 87 8.38 -8.09 -8.28
CA THR A 87 7.33 -9.10 -8.24
C THR A 87 7.92 -10.49 -8.36
N VAL A 88 7.53 -11.36 -7.44
CA VAL A 88 7.81 -12.80 -7.49
C VAL A 88 6.56 -13.52 -7.94
N SER A 89 6.64 -14.37 -8.95
CA SER A 89 5.51 -15.11 -9.54
C SER A 89 5.81 -16.61 -9.68
N GLY A 90 4.79 -17.38 -10.05
CA GLY A 90 4.90 -18.83 -10.20
C GLY A 90 4.81 -19.57 -8.86
N LEU A 91 4.16 -18.95 -7.88
CA LEU A 91 3.96 -19.50 -6.54
C LEU A 91 2.69 -20.35 -6.47
N LYS A 92 2.51 -21.09 -5.37
CA LYS A 92 1.30 -21.89 -5.10
C LYS A 92 0.31 -21.08 -4.26
N PRO A 93 -0.99 -21.20 -4.52
CA PRO A 93 -2.04 -20.57 -3.70
C PRO A 93 -1.99 -21.03 -2.24
N GLY A 94 -2.38 -20.13 -1.31
CA GLY A 94 -2.50 -20.41 0.12
C GLY A 94 -1.21 -20.91 0.77
N THR A 95 -0.05 -20.55 0.22
CA THR A 95 1.23 -21.11 0.62
C THR A 95 2.13 -20.04 1.24
N THR A 96 2.70 -20.36 2.40
CA THR A 96 3.65 -19.46 3.07
C THR A 96 5.05 -19.65 2.54
N TYR A 97 5.69 -18.55 2.17
CA TYR A 97 7.07 -18.43 1.75
C TYR A 97 7.86 -17.55 2.69
N ARG A 98 9.18 -17.72 2.68
CA ARG A 98 10.13 -16.81 3.34
C ARG A 98 10.87 -16.04 2.26
N TYR A 99 11.04 -14.74 2.44
CA TYR A 99 11.78 -13.93 1.49
C TYR A 99 12.82 -13.03 2.15
N ARG A 100 13.81 -12.60 1.38
CA ARG A 100 14.80 -11.60 1.72
C ARG A 100 14.93 -10.58 0.61
N VAL A 101 14.97 -9.30 0.97
CA VAL A 101 15.35 -8.23 0.06
C VAL A 101 16.87 -8.06 0.11
N MET A 102 17.45 -7.88 -1.07
CA MET A 102 18.90 -7.77 -1.28
C MET A 102 19.19 -6.55 -2.12
N CYS A 103 20.34 -5.92 -1.93
CA CYS A 103 20.80 -4.88 -2.82
C CYS A 103 22.34 -4.92 -3.01
N GLN A 104 22.77 -4.53 -4.20
CA GLN A 104 24.17 -4.27 -4.55
C GLN A 104 24.31 -2.79 -4.86
N GLY A 105 25.00 -2.05 -4.01
CA GLY A 105 25.23 -0.62 -4.20
C GLY A 105 26.00 -0.33 -5.49
N VAL A 106 25.64 0.77 -6.16
CA VAL A 106 26.33 1.29 -7.33
C VAL A 106 26.99 2.61 -6.97
N LEU A 107 28.32 2.60 -6.90
CA LEU A 107 29.12 3.77 -6.49
C LEU A 107 29.32 4.76 -7.64
N SER A 108 29.48 4.26 -8.87
CA SER A 108 29.51 5.10 -10.07
C SER A 108 29.06 4.35 -11.31
N GLN A 109 28.56 5.11 -12.28
CA GLN A 109 28.24 4.64 -13.62
C GLN A 109 28.71 5.70 -14.61
N GLU A 110 29.94 5.58 -15.11
CA GLU A 110 30.56 6.58 -15.97
C GLU A 110 30.08 6.51 -17.43
N ASN A 111 29.73 5.33 -17.90
CA ASN A 111 29.20 5.10 -19.25
C ASN A 111 28.58 3.69 -19.36
N ARG A 112 28.27 3.24 -20.58
CA ARG A 112 27.64 1.93 -20.80
C ARG A 112 28.47 0.73 -20.30
N ALA A 113 29.77 0.88 -20.16
CA ALA A 113 30.72 -0.22 -19.95
C ALA A 113 31.30 -0.28 -18.55
N ARG A 114 31.17 0.78 -17.75
CA ARG A 114 31.86 0.85 -16.46
C ARG A 114 30.88 1.17 -15.34
N ILE A 115 30.50 0.11 -14.61
CA ILE A 115 29.75 0.21 -13.36
C ILE A 115 30.68 -0.20 -12.24
N VAL A 116 30.83 0.66 -11.23
CA VAL A 116 31.57 0.35 -10.00
C VAL A 116 30.57 0.02 -8.92
N TYR A 117 30.62 -1.21 -8.43
CA TYR A 117 29.78 -1.68 -7.35
C TYR A 117 30.43 -1.45 -5.98
N ASP A 118 29.58 -1.31 -4.97
CA ASP A 118 29.97 -1.33 -3.57
C ASP A 118 30.50 -2.72 -3.16
N ALA A 119 31.34 -2.77 -2.14
CA ALA A 119 31.89 -4.01 -1.60
C ALA A 119 30.84 -4.75 -0.75
N GLY A 120 30.29 -5.82 -1.27
CA GLY A 120 29.31 -6.66 -0.57
C GLY A 120 27.85 -6.26 -0.84
N TYR A 121 26.94 -6.97 -0.18
CA TYR A 121 25.51 -6.79 -0.35
C TYR A 121 24.90 -6.06 0.86
N GLY A 122 23.96 -5.16 0.60
CA GLY A 122 23.28 -4.38 1.63
C GLY A 122 22.16 -5.19 2.32
N ILE A 123 22.53 -6.28 3.00
CA ILE A 123 21.60 -7.13 3.74
C ILE A 123 22.08 -7.40 5.15
N ASP A 124 21.16 -7.48 6.08
CA ASP A 124 21.40 -8.02 7.42
C ASP A 124 21.04 -9.51 7.48
N LEU A 125 22.02 -10.37 7.24
CA LEU A 125 21.85 -11.83 7.28
C LEU A 125 21.51 -12.37 8.68
N LYS A 126 21.73 -11.59 9.74
CA LYS A 126 21.38 -11.98 11.11
C LYS A 126 19.87 -11.87 11.35
N LYS A 127 19.16 -11.01 10.62
CA LYS A 127 17.71 -10.93 10.69
C LYS A 127 17.09 -12.18 10.09
N ARG A 128 16.01 -12.65 10.73
CA ARG A 128 15.20 -13.74 10.16
C ARG A 128 14.60 -13.31 8.83
N PRO A 129 14.46 -14.22 7.85
CA PRO A 129 13.69 -13.93 6.64
C PRO A 129 12.27 -13.54 6.99
N THR A 130 11.69 -12.64 6.22
CA THR A 130 10.29 -12.24 6.36
C THR A 130 9.38 -13.29 5.72
N LYS A 131 8.19 -13.48 6.24
CA LYS A 131 7.20 -14.40 5.69
C LYS A 131 6.18 -13.65 4.83
N VAL A 132 5.65 -14.35 3.85
CA VAL A 132 4.51 -13.93 3.04
C VAL A 132 3.66 -15.14 2.72
N THR A 133 2.34 -15.01 2.82
CA THR A 133 1.41 -16.06 2.41
C THR A 133 0.66 -15.57 1.17
N THR A 134 0.69 -16.35 0.09
CA THR A 134 -0.11 -16.10 -1.12
C THR A 134 -1.59 -16.27 -0.82
N LYS A 135 -2.47 -15.58 -1.56
CA LYS A 135 -3.91 -15.74 -1.34
C LYS A 135 -4.32 -17.21 -1.54
N ALA A 136 -5.20 -17.66 -0.68
CA ALA A 136 -5.90 -18.94 -0.87
C ALA A 136 -7.02 -18.78 -1.90
N LYS A 137 -7.50 -19.88 -2.46
CA LYS A 137 -8.67 -19.88 -3.36
C LYS A 137 -9.98 -19.71 -2.61
N GLU A 138 -10.03 -20.18 -1.38
CA GLU A 138 -11.23 -20.17 -0.53
C GLU A 138 -10.85 -19.60 0.85
N TYR A 139 -11.81 -18.92 1.46
CA TYR A 139 -11.72 -18.35 2.79
C TYR A 139 -13.03 -18.60 3.54
N ASP A 140 -12.93 -19.24 4.71
CA ASP A 140 -14.06 -19.40 5.62
C ASP A 140 -14.41 -18.06 6.27
N HIS A 141 -13.41 -17.30 6.64
CA HIS A 141 -13.50 -15.94 7.19
C HIS A 141 -12.35 -15.10 6.65
N LEU A 142 -12.46 -13.78 6.83
CA LEU A 142 -11.41 -12.82 6.48
C LEU A 142 -11.36 -11.71 7.51
N ASP A 143 -10.16 -11.39 7.98
CA ASP A 143 -9.89 -10.33 8.95
C ASP A 143 -9.05 -9.23 8.31
N PHE A 144 -9.52 -7.98 8.35
CA PHE A 144 -8.74 -6.85 7.87
C PHE A 144 -8.88 -5.62 8.76
N SER A 145 -7.94 -4.70 8.62
CA SER A 145 -7.96 -3.46 9.37
C SER A 145 -7.85 -2.24 8.46
N VAL A 146 -8.44 -1.13 8.90
CA VAL A 146 -8.47 0.15 8.15
C VAL A 146 -8.05 1.29 9.06
N VAL A 147 -7.19 2.16 8.54
CA VAL A 147 -6.90 3.49 9.10
C VAL A 147 -6.87 4.53 7.98
N ASN A 148 -7.04 5.79 8.34
CA ASN A 148 -7.18 6.91 7.42
C ASN A 148 -6.77 8.22 8.09
N ASP A 149 -6.60 9.28 7.29
CA ASP A 149 -6.39 10.67 7.75
C ASP A 149 -5.27 10.78 8.80
N MET A 150 -4.14 10.09 8.57
CA MET A 150 -2.99 10.10 9.49
C MET A 150 -2.20 11.40 9.43
N HIS A 151 -2.18 12.09 8.27
CA HIS A 151 -1.51 13.38 8.09
C HIS A 151 -0.14 13.45 8.79
N GLU A 152 0.78 12.54 8.41
CA GLU A 152 2.15 12.40 8.94
C GLU A 152 2.26 12.00 10.42
N HIS A 153 1.18 11.72 11.12
CA HIS A 153 1.24 11.29 12.52
C HIS A 153 1.67 9.83 12.65
N ASP A 154 2.92 9.55 12.32
CA ASP A 154 3.52 8.21 12.37
C ASP A 154 3.43 7.57 13.78
N SER A 155 3.51 8.38 14.83
CA SER A 155 3.33 7.91 16.21
C SER A 155 1.93 7.34 16.46
N LEU A 156 0.89 7.89 15.83
CA LEU A 156 -0.47 7.38 15.90
C LEU A 156 -0.57 6.00 15.26
N LEU A 157 0.03 5.82 14.07
CA LEU A 157 0.09 4.52 13.40
C LEU A 157 0.78 3.47 14.30
N GLN A 158 1.88 3.84 14.97
CA GLN A 158 2.60 2.95 15.87
C GLN A 158 1.75 2.52 17.08
N VAL A 159 0.95 3.42 17.63
CA VAL A 159 0.04 3.12 18.74
C VAL A 159 -1.10 2.20 18.29
N LEU A 160 -1.77 2.55 17.18
CA LEU A 160 -2.93 1.80 16.68
C LEU A 160 -2.57 0.38 16.23
N PHE A 161 -1.35 0.15 15.74
CA PHE A 161 -0.89 -1.14 15.21
C PHE A 161 0.17 -1.84 16.06
N LYS A 162 0.35 -1.44 17.32
CA LYS A 162 1.37 -2.06 18.21
C LYS A 162 1.29 -3.60 18.30
N ASP A 163 0.10 -4.16 18.12
CA ASP A 163 -0.18 -5.60 18.21
C ASP A 163 -0.72 -6.18 16.88
N ALA A 164 -0.49 -5.54 15.74
CA ALA A 164 -1.11 -5.90 14.46
C ALA A 164 -0.50 -7.13 13.79
N LYS A 165 0.74 -7.47 14.13
CA LYS A 165 1.50 -8.49 13.42
C LYS A 165 0.81 -9.86 13.44
N GLY A 166 0.50 -10.39 12.24
CA GLY A 166 -0.13 -11.69 12.06
C GLY A 166 -1.61 -11.75 12.45
N LYS A 167 -2.28 -10.60 12.63
CA LYS A 167 -3.71 -10.54 12.98
C LYS A 167 -4.64 -10.40 11.78
N TYR A 168 -4.14 -9.86 10.66
CA TYR A 168 -4.98 -9.49 9.53
C TYR A 168 -4.51 -10.18 8.26
N ASP A 169 -5.46 -10.52 7.41
CA ASP A 169 -5.21 -10.97 6.05
C ASP A 169 -4.71 -9.81 5.18
N PHE A 170 -5.18 -8.60 5.46
CA PHE A 170 -4.65 -7.36 4.88
C PHE A 170 -4.92 -6.14 5.76
N VAL A 171 -4.24 -5.05 5.47
CA VAL A 171 -4.52 -3.71 6.02
C VAL A 171 -4.82 -2.76 4.87
N CYS A 172 -5.75 -1.83 5.07
CA CYS A 172 -6.06 -0.76 4.12
C CYS A 172 -5.74 0.61 4.73
N PHE A 173 -4.96 1.41 4.01
CA PHE A 173 -4.84 2.84 4.24
C PHE A 173 -5.88 3.55 3.37
N ASN A 174 -6.91 4.09 4.00
CA ASN A 174 -8.08 4.66 3.29
C ASN A 174 -7.95 6.17 3.08
N GLY A 175 -6.78 6.60 2.58
CA GLY A 175 -6.50 7.97 2.17
C GLY A 175 -6.00 8.90 3.26
N ASP A 176 -5.44 10.03 2.81
CA ASP A 176 -4.91 11.12 3.63
C ASP A 176 -3.88 10.65 4.68
N MET A 177 -2.98 9.74 4.25
CA MET A 177 -1.87 9.31 5.09
C MET A 177 -0.79 10.39 5.21
N THR A 178 -0.77 11.35 4.27
CA THR A 178 0.11 12.53 4.26
C THR A 178 -0.71 13.77 3.87
N SER A 179 -0.25 14.96 4.24
CA SER A 179 -0.92 16.22 3.90
C SER A 179 -0.60 16.69 2.48
N SER A 180 0.55 16.29 1.94
CA SER A 180 0.98 16.50 0.56
C SER A 180 2.17 15.61 0.20
N ILE A 181 2.39 15.38 -1.09
CA ILE A 181 3.57 14.68 -1.60
C ILE A 181 4.48 15.69 -2.30
N ASP A 182 5.10 16.55 -1.53
CA ASP A 182 6.02 17.58 -2.04
C ASP A 182 7.33 16.96 -2.54
N SER A 183 7.70 15.81 -1.97
CA SER A 183 8.81 14.98 -2.41
C SER A 183 8.53 13.52 -2.10
N THR A 184 9.00 12.59 -2.92
CA THR A 184 8.74 11.16 -2.77
C THR A 184 9.21 10.53 -1.46
N PRO A 185 10.33 10.97 -0.80
CA PRO A 185 10.71 10.47 0.52
C PRO A 185 9.62 10.59 1.59
N VAL A 186 8.71 11.56 1.49
CA VAL A 186 7.59 11.78 2.41
C VAL A 186 6.76 10.51 2.63
N ILE A 187 6.46 9.75 1.56
CA ILE A 187 5.71 8.49 1.64
C ILE A 187 6.40 7.48 2.57
N MET A 188 7.72 7.35 2.42
CA MET A 188 8.49 6.43 3.28
C MET A 188 8.65 6.95 4.70
N ASP A 189 8.94 8.24 4.85
CA ASP A 189 9.35 8.83 6.12
C ASP A 189 8.16 9.07 7.06
N ASN A 190 6.99 9.41 6.52
CA ASN A 190 5.82 9.77 7.31
C ASN A 190 5.02 8.56 7.82
N TYR A 191 5.02 7.40 7.12
CA TYR A 191 4.22 6.25 7.54
C TYR A 191 4.71 4.87 7.05
N MET A 192 5.30 4.74 5.85
CA MET A 192 5.64 3.41 5.32
C MET A 192 6.77 2.71 6.07
N ARG A 193 7.71 3.45 6.67
CA ARG A 193 8.76 2.84 7.52
C ARG A 193 8.17 2.18 8.76
N SER A 194 7.20 2.83 9.40
CA SER A 194 6.51 2.27 10.56
C SER A 194 5.57 1.14 10.16
N ALA A 195 4.77 1.30 9.11
CA ALA A 195 3.94 0.23 8.58
C ALA A 195 4.77 -1.04 8.29
N SER A 196 5.94 -0.89 7.65
CA SER A 196 6.83 -2.02 7.35
C SER A 196 7.34 -2.76 8.59
N LYS A 197 7.58 -2.04 9.69
CA LYS A 197 8.02 -2.64 10.96
C LYS A 197 6.87 -3.31 11.71
N LEU A 198 5.67 -2.73 11.62
CA LEU A 198 4.50 -3.16 12.39
C LEU A 198 3.81 -4.36 11.74
N PHE A 199 3.57 -4.33 10.43
CA PHE A 199 2.80 -5.36 9.72
C PHE A 199 3.12 -5.48 8.23
N ALA A 200 3.37 -4.38 7.50
CA ALA A 200 3.34 -4.40 6.04
C ALA A 200 4.47 -5.22 5.38
N SER A 201 5.46 -5.69 6.16
CA SER A 201 6.47 -6.61 5.66
C SER A 201 5.94 -8.04 5.45
N ASP A 202 4.93 -8.46 6.22
CA ASP A 202 4.36 -9.82 6.18
C ASP A 202 2.85 -9.85 5.93
N THR A 203 2.17 -8.72 6.02
CA THR A 203 0.74 -8.55 5.77
C THR A 203 0.54 -7.65 4.55
N PRO A 204 -0.27 -8.04 3.55
CA PRO A 204 -0.57 -7.21 2.38
C PRO A 204 -1.16 -5.86 2.77
N LEU A 205 -0.67 -4.79 2.13
CA LEU A 205 -1.17 -3.44 2.33
C LEU A 205 -1.88 -2.96 1.06
N TYR A 206 -3.14 -2.55 1.18
CA TYR A 206 -3.90 -1.88 0.13
C TYR A 206 -4.06 -0.40 0.45
N LEU A 207 -4.30 0.39 -0.59
CA LEU A 207 -4.37 1.85 -0.49
C LEU A 207 -5.56 2.37 -1.28
N VAL A 208 -6.22 3.33 -0.68
CA VAL A 208 -7.09 4.28 -1.36
C VAL A 208 -6.38 5.62 -1.35
N ARG A 209 -6.36 6.33 -2.46
CA ARG A 209 -5.83 7.68 -2.51
C ARG A 209 -6.86 8.65 -1.92
N GLY A 210 -6.44 9.47 -0.96
CA GLY A 210 -7.23 10.59 -0.47
C GLY A 210 -6.99 11.86 -1.28
N ASN A 211 -7.68 12.93 -0.94
CA ASN A 211 -7.53 14.20 -1.63
C ASN A 211 -6.17 14.88 -1.34
N HIS A 212 -5.57 14.60 -0.21
CA HIS A 212 -4.24 15.12 0.13
C HIS A 212 -3.12 14.49 -0.69
N GLU A 213 -3.22 13.23 -1.10
CA GLU A 213 -2.25 12.58 -2.00
C GLU A 213 -2.31 13.10 -3.45
N TYR A 214 -3.27 13.95 -3.81
CA TYR A 214 -3.27 14.69 -5.08
C TYR A 214 -2.31 15.89 -5.07
N ARG A 215 -1.91 16.36 -3.88
CA ARG A 215 -1.19 17.61 -3.65
C ARG A 215 0.31 17.38 -3.58
N GLY A 216 1.08 18.39 -3.97
CA GLY A 216 2.53 18.39 -3.95
C GLY A 216 3.18 18.05 -5.30
N ASN A 217 4.45 18.46 -5.44
CA ASN A 217 5.19 18.36 -6.70
C ASN A 217 5.39 16.92 -7.18
N ASP A 218 5.49 15.97 -6.25
CA ASP A 218 5.73 14.56 -6.52
C ASP A 218 4.47 13.68 -6.40
N ALA A 219 3.28 14.28 -6.28
CA ALA A 219 2.00 13.54 -6.23
C ALA A 219 1.81 12.59 -7.43
N ILE A 220 2.28 12.99 -8.61
CA ILE A 220 2.27 12.17 -9.82
C ILE A 220 3.10 10.88 -9.70
N LYS A 221 4.05 10.82 -8.76
CA LYS A 221 4.91 9.66 -8.49
C LYS A 221 4.32 8.71 -7.43
N TYR A 222 3.08 8.93 -6.99
CA TYR A 222 2.43 8.13 -5.95
C TYR A 222 2.54 6.63 -6.25
N LEU A 223 2.21 6.21 -7.47
CA LEU A 223 2.27 4.80 -7.88
C LEU A 223 3.69 4.25 -8.09
N ASP A 224 4.74 5.05 -7.97
CA ASP A 224 6.10 4.53 -7.91
C ASP A 224 6.31 3.74 -6.59
N TYR A 225 5.66 4.19 -5.51
CA TYR A 225 5.72 3.58 -4.18
C TYR A 225 4.65 2.51 -3.95
N TYR A 226 3.74 2.32 -4.90
CA TYR A 226 2.66 1.35 -4.77
C TYR A 226 2.51 0.49 -6.02
N GLN A 227 2.00 -0.72 -5.82
CA GLN A 227 1.68 -1.65 -6.90
C GLN A 227 0.24 -2.07 -6.78
N THR A 228 -0.60 -1.60 -7.69
CA THR A 228 -2.00 -2.00 -7.79
C THR A 228 -2.23 -2.97 -8.96
N PRO A 229 -3.28 -3.76 -8.95
CA PRO A 229 -3.62 -4.68 -10.05
C PRO A 229 -3.81 -3.96 -11.40
N THR A 230 -4.37 -2.76 -11.40
CA THR A 230 -4.69 -2.00 -12.62
C THR A 230 -3.56 -1.06 -13.05
N GLY A 231 -2.57 -0.78 -12.20
CA GLY A 231 -1.61 0.31 -12.41
C GLY A 231 -2.24 1.71 -12.26
N LYS A 232 -3.46 1.80 -11.73
CA LYS A 232 -4.21 3.01 -11.40
C LYS A 232 -4.42 3.10 -9.89
N THR A 233 -4.94 4.21 -9.39
CA THR A 233 -5.30 4.36 -7.96
C THR A 233 -6.64 3.74 -7.61
N TYR A 234 -7.35 3.22 -8.59
CA TYR A 234 -8.58 2.45 -8.42
C TYR A 234 -8.41 1.01 -8.94
N TYR A 235 -8.92 0.05 -8.22
CA TYR A 235 -8.77 -1.37 -8.53
C TYR A 235 -9.73 -2.23 -7.71
N SER A 236 -9.81 -3.51 -8.04
CA SER A 236 -10.55 -4.51 -7.28
C SER A 236 -9.65 -5.66 -6.86
N VAL A 237 -10.04 -6.34 -5.80
CA VAL A 237 -9.33 -7.51 -5.26
C VAL A 237 -10.34 -8.48 -4.69
N SER A 238 -10.16 -9.78 -4.96
CA SER A 238 -10.96 -10.84 -4.34
C SER A 238 -10.13 -11.65 -3.35
N TYR A 239 -10.80 -12.10 -2.30
CA TYR A 239 -10.36 -13.12 -1.36
C TYR A 239 -11.41 -14.22 -1.32
N GLY A 240 -11.28 -15.23 -2.19
CA GLY A 240 -12.31 -16.24 -2.39
C GLY A 240 -13.67 -15.60 -2.73
N LYS A 241 -14.64 -15.78 -1.85
CA LYS A 241 -16.02 -15.25 -1.98
C LYS A 241 -16.20 -13.78 -1.57
N TYR A 242 -15.16 -13.09 -1.10
CA TYR A 242 -15.20 -11.68 -0.67
C TYR A 242 -14.63 -10.78 -1.75
N PHE A 243 -15.38 -9.76 -2.17
CA PHE A 243 -14.97 -8.83 -3.22
C PHE A 243 -14.79 -7.40 -2.68
N PHE A 244 -13.68 -6.80 -3.02
CA PHE A 244 -13.28 -5.48 -2.56
C PHE A 244 -13.05 -4.53 -3.73
N LEU A 245 -13.66 -3.35 -3.66
CA LEU A 245 -13.42 -2.23 -4.55
C LEU A 245 -12.59 -1.18 -3.80
N PHE A 246 -11.55 -0.69 -4.42
CA PHE A 246 -10.73 0.43 -3.93
C PHE A 246 -10.93 1.57 -4.92
N LEU A 247 -11.65 2.62 -4.49
CA LEU A 247 -12.13 3.70 -5.33
C LEU A 247 -11.42 5.01 -5.00
N ASP A 248 -11.10 5.78 -6.03
CA ASP A 248 -10.46 7.07 -5.90
C ASP A 248 -11.52 8.19 -5.99
N SER A 249 -11.78 8.86 -4.89
CA SER A 249 -12.81 9.90 -4.80
C SER A 249 -12.44 11.22 -5.47
N GLY A 250 -11.23 11.36 -6.00
CA GLY A 250 -10.76 12.60 -6.59
C GLY A 250 -10.30 13.65 -5.55
N GLU A 251 -10.29 14.90 -5.96
CA GLU A 251 -9.91 16.06 -5.14
C GLU A 251 -11.16 16.63 -4.46
N ASP A 252 -10.99 17.18 -3.27
CA ASP A 252 -12.09 17.75 -2.47
C ASP A 252 -12.53 19.15 -2.94
N LYS A 253 -11.76 19.81 -3.79
CA LYS A 253 -12.05 21.12 -4.37
C LYS A 253 -12.42 20.98 -5.85
N VAL A 254 -13.23 21.94 -6.34
CA VAL A 254 -13.51 22.05 -7.77
C VAL A 254 -12.22 22.32 -8.55
N MET A 255 -12.17 21.90 -9.81
CA MET A 255 -10.95 22.03 -10.63
C MET A 255 -10.52 23.49 -10.83
N SER A 256 -11.47 24.44 -10.82
CA SER A 256 -11.22 25.89 -10.92
C SER A 256 -10.76 26.53 -9.59
N ASP A 257 -10.66 25.79 -8.49
CA ASP A 257 -10.17 26.33 -7.22
C ASP A 257 -8.71 26.79 -7.37
N VAL A 258 -8.41 27.96 -6.83
CA VAL A 258 -7.06 28.57 -6.88
C VAL A 258 -5.97 27.64 -6.31
N ARG A 259 -6.32 26.73 -5.41
CA ARG A 259 -5.38 25.75 -4.83
C ARG A 259 -4.96 24.66 -5.83
N ASN A 260 -5.76 24.42 -6.86
CA ASN A 260 -5.47 23.46 -7.91
C ASN A 260 -4.63 24.05 -9.05
N LEU A 261 -4.55 25.38 -9.17
CA LEU A 261 -3.70 26.12 -10.13
C LEU A 261 -3.78 25.58 -11.57
N ASP A 262 -4.97 25.15 -12.01
CA ASP A 262 -5.25 24.56 -13.32
C ASP A 262 -4.42 23.32 -13.70
N ILE A 263 -3.76 22.67 -12.75
CA ILE A 263 -2.98 21.43 -12.99
C ILE A 263 -3.77 20.15 -12.70
N MET A 264 -4.95 20.26 -12.07
CA MET A 264 -5.79 19.12 -11.70
C MET A 264 -6.78 18.77 -12.81
N ILE A 265 -6.92 17.48 -13.07
CA ILE A 265 -7.93 16.90 -13.97
C ILE A 265 -8.69 15.76 -13.25
N ALA A 266 -8.87 15.88 -11.94
CA ALA A 266 -9.42 14.82 -11.11
C ALA A 266 -10.82 14.39 -11.54
N ASP A 267 -11.67 15.34 -12.00
CA ASP A 267 -13.02 15.01 -12.48
C ASP A 267 -12.99 14.03 -13.65
N SER A 268 -12.14 14.28 -14.65
CA SER A 268 -11.98 13.39 -15.81
C SER A 268 -11.44 12.02 -15.37
N TYR A 269 -10.58 11.98 -14.35
CA TYR A 269 -10.06 10.74 -13.80
C TYR A 269 -11.15 9.92 -13.11
N VAL A 270 -12.01 10.56 -12.31
CA VAL A 270 -13.19 9.93 -11.67
C VAL A 270 -14.19 9.44 -12.73
N GLU A 271 -14.39 10.19 -13.80
CA GLU A 271 -15.27 9.76 -14.92
C GLU A 271 -14.70 8.53 -15.67
N GLU A 272 -13.38 8.45 -15.83
CA GLU A 272 -12.72 7.25 -16.40
C GLU A 272 -12.86 6.06 -15.45
N GLU A 273 -12.67 6.28 -14.15
CA GLU A 273 -12.87 5.26 -13.12
C GLU A 273 -14.30 4.73 -13.10
N ALA A 274 -15.31 5.59 -13.25
CA ALA A 274 -16.71 5.16 -13.32
C ALA A 274 -16.98 4.21 -14.49
N LYS A 275 -16.32 4.41 -15.64
CA LYS A 275 -16.41 3.48 -16.78
C LYS A 275 -15.80 2.11 -16.45
N TRP A 276 -14.66 2.12 -15.77
CA TRP A 276 -14.05 0.89 -15.26
C TRP A 276 -14.92 0.22 -14.20
N LEU A 277 -15.44 0.98 -13.24
CA LEU A 277 -16.33 0.46 -12.18
C LEU A 277 -17.55 -0.25 -12.78
N LYS A 278 -18.17 0.33 -13.81
CA LYS A 278 -19.30 -0.29 -14.52
C LYS A 278 -18.93 -1.68 -15.06
N GLN A 279 -17.75 -1.82 -15.66
CA GLN A 279 -17.29 -3.13 -16.17
C GLN A 279 -17.04 -4.13 -15.04
N VAL A 280 -16.45 -3.67 -13.92
CA VAL A 280 -16.12 -4.52 -12.79
C VAL A 280 -17.39 -5.06 -12.11
N VAL A 281 -18.40 -4.21 -11.86
CA VAL A 281 -19.64 -4.65 -11.21
C VAL A 281 -20.49 -5.56 -12.11
N GLU A 282 -20.24 -5.56 -13.42
CA GLU A 282 -20.87 -6.48 -14.38
C GLU A 282 -20.13 -7.83 -14.48
N SER A 283 -18.94 -7.97 -13.90
CA SER A 283 -18.15 -9.22 -13.94
C SER A 283 -18.79 -10.34 -13.14
N ASP A 284 -18.53 -11.58 -13.54
CA ASP A 284 -18.99 -12.77 -12.83
C ASP A 284 -18.38 -12.84 -11.42
N GLU A 285 -17.14 -12.39 -11.27
CA GLU A 285 -16.44 -12.38 -9.99
C GLU A 285 -17.16 -11.47 -8.97
N TYR A 286 -17.57 -10.27 -9.38
CA TYR A 286 -18.37 -9.37 -8.53
C TYR A 286 -19.75 -9.95 -8.25
N LYS A 287 -20.47 -10.40 -9.28
CA LYS A 287 -21.86 -10.91 -9.15
C LYS A 287 -21.95 -12.13 -8.24
N ASN A 288 -20.96 -13.03 -8.30
CA ASN A 288 -20.90 -14.25 -7.50
C ASN A 288 -20.32 -14.05 -6.10
N ALA A 289 -19.83 -12.86 -5.78
CA ALA A 289 -19.29 -12.57 -4.46
C ALA A 289 -20.37 -12.69 -3.37
N ALA A 290 -20.01 -13.26 -2.23
CA ALA A 290 -20.89 -13.39 -1.08
C ALA A 290 -21.03 -12.07 -0.30
N ILE A 291 -19.94 -11.29 -0.25
CA ILE A 291 -19.87 -9.97 0.38
C ILE A 291 -19.05 -9.04 -0.53
N ARG A 292 -19.56 -7.82 -0.75
CA ARG A 292 -18.96 -6.77 -1.58
C ARG A 292 -18.76 -5.51 -0.76
N ILE A 293 -17.51 -5.09 -0.60
CA ILE A 293 -17.15 -3.90 0.17
C ILE A 293 -16.40 -2.93 -0.74
N ALA A 294 -16.76 -1.64 -0.70
CA ALA A 294 -16.02 -0.57 -1.34
C ALA A 294 -15.28 0.26 -0.29
N PHE A 295 -14.01 0.55 -0.57
CA PHE A 295 -13.23 1.56 0.13
C PHE A 295 -13.19 2.82 -0.73
N CYS A 296 -13.52 3.95 -0.15
CA CYS A 296 -13.49 5.24 -0.83
C CYS A 296 -13.19 6.33 0.21
N HIS A 297 -12.18 7.16 -0.02
CA HIS A 297 -11.79 8.11 1.00
C HIS A 297 -12.92 9.08 1.35
N MET A 298 -13.45 9.81 0.36
CA MET A 298 -14.56 10.73 0.59
C MET A 298 -15.92 10.00 0.51
N PRO A 299 -16.79 10.16 1.52
CA PRO A 299 -18.12 9.55 1.50
C PRO A 299 -19.04 10.21 0.47
N PRO A 300 -20.07 9.50 -0.06
CA PRO A 300 -21.07 10.11 -0.89
C PRO A 300 -21.85 11.18 -0.13
N GLY A 301 -22.18 12.32 -0.82
CA GLY A 301 -22.97 13.41 -0.28
C GLY A 301 -23.14 14.53 -1.30
N GLU A 302 -24.30 15.17 -1.30
CA GLU A 302 -24.59 16.26 -2.24
C GLU A 302 -24.20 17.64 -1.70
N ASN A 303 -24.11 17.78 -0.37
CA ASN A 303 -23.86 19.04 0.33
C ASN A 303 -22.48 19.07 1.02
N GLY A 304 -21.52 18.38 0.44
CA GLY A 304 -20.17 18.27 0.99
C GLY A 304 -19.12 18.94 0.11
N TRP A 305 -17.92 18.41 0.16
CA TRP A 305 -16.82 18.76 -0.72
C TRP A 305 -17.09 18.27 -2.15
N HIS A 306 -16.36 18.79 -3.14
CA HIS A 306 -16.54 18.44 -4.55
C HIS A 306 -16.42 16.91 -4.80
N GLY A 307 -15.45 16.24 -4.19
CA GLY A 307 -15.28 14.79 -4.31
C GLY A 307 -16.48 14.00 -3.76
N ASN A 308 -17.15 14.47 -2.69
CA ASN A 308 -18.38 13.84 -2.21
C ASN A 308 -19.50 13.85 -3.29
N TYR A 309 -19.62 14.99 -3.99
CA TYR A 309 -20.54 15.12 -5.12
C TYR A 309 -20.15 14.19 -6.27
N MET A 310 -18.85 14.10 -6.63
CA MET A 310 -18.38 13.23 -7.70
C MET A 310 -18.63 11.75 -7.40
N VAL A 311 -18.38 11.30 -6.15
CA VAL A 311 -18.72 9.95 -5.70
C VAL A 311 -20.23 9.69 -5.81
N SER A 312 -21.08 10.63 -5.33
CA SER A 312 -22.53 10.52 -5.41
C SER A 312 -23.06 10.44 -6.83
N LYS A 313 -22.48 11.22 -7.74
CA LYS A 313 -22.90 11.31 -9.14
C LYS A 313 -22.47 10.10 -9.96
N HIS A 314 -21.21 9.66 -9.79
CA HIS A 314 -20.58 8.71 -10.72
C HIS A 314 -20.52 7.27 -10.20
N PHE A 315 -20.35 7.06 -8.86
CA PHE A 315 -20.18 5.71 -8.31
C PHE A 315 -21.47 5.17 -7.69
N VAL A 316 -22.19 5.99 -6.91
CA VAL A 316 -23.36 5.53 -6.16
C VAL A 316 -24.44 4.89 -7.03
N PRO A 317 -24.82 5.45 -8.21
CA PRO A 317 -25.83 4.80 -9.05
C PRO A 317 -25.42 3.39 -9.51
N LEU A 318 -24.14 3.21 -9.88
CA LEU A 318 -23.60 1.92 -10.30
C LEU A 318 -23.59 0.91 -9.14
N LEU A 319 -23.18 1.35 -7.96
CA LEU A 319 -23.09 0.51 -6.75
C LEU A 319 -24.46 0.16 -6.19
N ASN A 320 -25.45 1.06 -6.31
CA ASN A 320 -26.85 0.79 -5.95
C ASN A 320 -27.45 -0.33 -6.82
N GLU A 321 -27.25 -0.27 -8.14
CA GLU A 321 -27.70 -1.28 -9.08
C GLU A 321 -27.00 -2.61 -8.87
N ALA A 322 -25.70 -2.55 -8.56
CA ALA A 322 -24.84 -3.71 -8.37
C ALA A 322 -24.99 -4.38 -6.99
N GLY A 323 -25.75 -3.79 -6.05
CA GLY A 323 -26.00 -4.36 -4.73
C GLY A 323 -24.77 -4.42 -3.84
N LEU A 324 -24.08 -3.28 -3.65
CA LEU A 324 -22.97 -3.15 -2.70
C LEU A 324 -23.47 -3.40 -1.27
N ASP A 325 -22.72 -4.17 -0.47
CA ASP A 325 -23.09 -4.49 0.92
C ASP A 325 -22.66 -3.42 1.91
N LEU A 326 -21.50 -2.76 1.68
CA LEU A 326 -20.95 -1.73 2.57
C LEU A 326 -19.94 -0.84 1.84
N MET A 327 -19.96 0.47 2.14
CA MET A 327 -18.87 1.40 1.78
C MET A 327 -18.18 1.87 3.02
N LEU A 328 -16.85 1.74 3.08
CA LEU A 328 -15.97 2.24 4.13
C LEU A 328 -15.31 3.54 3.66
N CYS A 329 -15.57 4.62 4.39
CA CYS A 329 -15.10 5.97 4.07
C CYS A 329 -14.31 6.60 5.22
N ALA A 330 -13.79 7.80 4.96
CA ALA A 330 -12.92 8.57 5.82
C ALA A 330 -13.18 10.08 5.69
N HIS A 331 -12.14 10.93 5.59
CA HIS A 331 -12.18 12.36 5.25
C HIS A 331 -12.80 13.30 6.29
N ASN A 332 -13.86 12.89 6.95
CA ASN A 332 -14.59 13.77 7.88
C ASN A 332 -13.97 13.80 9.29
N HIS A 333 -12.95 13.00 9.56
CA HIS A 333 -12.25 12.85 10.84
C HIS A 333 -13.17 12.49 12.02
N LYS A 334 -14.39 12.06 11.77
CA LYS A 334 -15.39 11.69 12.79
C LYS A 334 -16.14 10.46 12.37
N TYR A 335 -16.32 9.56 13.32
CA TYR A 335 -17.16 8.39 13.11
C TYR A 335 -18.59 8.79 12.74
N LYS A 336 -19.12 8.14 11.70
CA LYS A 336 -20.54 8.22 11.34
C LYS A 336 -20.97 6.98 10.60
N LEU A 337 -22.09 6.39 11.00
CA LEU A 337 -22.79 5.38 10.23
C LEU A 337 -23.98 6.01 9.52
N VAL A 338 -23.92 6.08 8.21
CA VAL A 338 -25.02 6.56 7.34
C VAL A 338 -25.83 5.37 6.90
N LYS A 339 -27.12 5.35 7.26
CA LYS A 339 -28.03 4.26 6.90
C LYS A 339 -28.44 4.34 5.42
N PRO A 340 -28.75 3.20 4.77
CA PRO A 340 -29.29 3.19 3.42
C PRO A 340 -30.45 4.16 3.23
N GLY A 341 -30.47 4.90 2.13
CA GLY A 341 -31.51 5.87 1.79
C GLY A 341 -31.43 7.21 2.55
N THR A 342 -30.45 7.43 3.44
CA THR A 342 -30.19 8.74 4.08
C THR A 342 -29.57 9.73 3.08
N THR A 343 -28.78 9.23 2.15
CA THR A 343 -28.27 9.92 0.97
C THR A 343 -28.83 9.21 -0.27
N ASN A 344 -28.27 9.43 -1.44
CA ASN A 344 -28.65 8.67 -2.64
C ASN A 344 -28.10 7.22 -2.64
N ALA A 345 -27.36 6.79 -1.61
CA ALA A 345 -26.86 5.42 -1.47
C ALA A 345 -27.92 4.49 -0.85
N ASN A 346 -28.14 3.33 -1.49
CA ASN A 346 -29.03 2.27 -1.02
C ASN A 346 -28.30 1.22 -0.17
N PHE A 347 -27.05 1.46 0.16
CA PHE A 347 -26.20 0.65 1.01
C PHE A 347 -25.69 1.47 2.20
N PRO A 348 -25.27 0.83 3.30
CA PRO A 348 -24.69 1.52 4.44
C PRO A 348 -23.32 2.12 4.09
N VAL A 349 -23.04 3.33 4.61
CA VAL A 349 -21.74 3.99 4.51
C VAL A 349 -21.22 4.22 5.92
N LEU A 350 -20.06 3.63 6.24
CA LEU A 350 -19.38 3.85 7.50
C LEU A 350 -18.19 4.75 7.29
N ILE A 351 -18.19 5.90 7.94
CA ILE A 351 -17.11 6.87 7.95
C ILE A 351 -16.30 6.65 9.22
N ASN A 352 -15.02 6.30 9.07
CA ASN A 352 -14.10 6.10 10.20
C ASN A 352 -13.47 7.43 10.63
N ALA A 353 -13.19 7.57 11.94
CA ALA A 353 -12.48 8.73 12.47
C ALA A 353 -10.96 8.60 12.22
N ASN A 354 -10.25 9.72 12.29
CA ASN A 354 -8.81 9.79 12.01
C ASN A 354 -7.92 9.28 13.16
N LEU A 355 -8.43 9.19 14.39
CA LEU A 355 -7.69 8.72 15.57
C LEU A 355 -8.04 7.28 15.97
N GLU A 356 -8.69 6.56 15.07
CA GLU A 356 -9.24 5.24 15.34
C GLU A 356 -8.80 4.22 14.29
N ARG A 357 -8.69 2.96 14.73
CA ARG A 357 -8.48 1.80 13.86
C ARG A 357 -9.78 1.02 13.78
N LEU A 358 -10.24 0.75 12.57
CA LEU A 358 -11.36 -0.12 12.28
C LEU A 358 -10.84 -1.53 11.99
N ASP A 359 -11.29 -2.53 12.75
CA ASP A 359 -11.07 -3.94 12.49
C ASP A 359 -12.37 -4.57 11.98
N CYS A 360 -12.29 -5.29 10.89
CA CYS A 360 -13.42 -5.94 10.23
C CYS A 360 -13.19 -7.44 10.14
N HIS A 361 -14.22 -8.20 10.51
CA HIS A 361 -14.31 -9.64 10.38
C HIS A 361 -15.45 -10.00 9.44
N LEU A 362 -15.18 -10.80 8.41
CA LEU A 362 -16.14 -11.32 7.46
C LEU A 362 -16.27 -12.82 7.63
N ASP A 363 -17.51 -13.32 7.72
CA ASP A 363 -17.83 -14.75 7.71
C ASP A 363 -19.18 -15.01 7.03
N ASP A 364 -19.69 -16.23 7.17
CA ASP A 364 -21.00 -16.60 6.61
C ASP A 364 -22.19 -15.88 7.26
N LYS A 365 -21.99 -15.24 8.42
CA LYS A 365 -23.03 -14.48 9.14
C LYS A 365 -23.09 -13.02 8.67
N GLY A 366 -22.06 -12.54 7.95
CA GLY A 366 -21.99 -11.20 7.41
C GLY A 366 -20.73 -10.44 7.79
N ILE A 367 -20.87 -9.15 8.11
CA ILE A 367 -19.79 -8.21 8.38
C ILE A 367 -19.85 -7.78 9.84
N SER A 368 -18.77 -7.99 10.60
CA SER A 368 -18.63 -7.52 11.97
C SER A 368 -17.50 -6.51 12.07
N ILE A 369 -17.78 -5.32 12.58
CA ILE A 369 -16.80 -4.22 12.70
C ILE A 369 -16.66 -3.82 14.14
N LYS A 370 -15.40 -3.66 14.59
CA LYS A 370 -15.03 -3.02 15.85
C LYS A 370 -14.08 -1.87 15.56
N ILE A 371 -14.30 -0.74 16.20
CA ILE A 371 -13.45 0.45 16.08
C ILE A 371 -12.77 0.68 17.42
N PHE A 372 -11.46 0.90 17.38
CA PHE A 372 -10.59 1.02 18.55
C PHE A 372 -9.92 2.40 18.55
N ASP A 373 -9.90 3.02 19.72
CA ASP A 373 -9.12 4.23 19.96
C ASP A 373 -7.63 3.94 20.21
N THR A 374 -6.87 4.97 20.51
CA THR A 374 -5.43 4.88 20.82
C THR A 374 -5.11 4.12 22.11
N ASP A 375 -6.03 4.03 23.04
CA ASP A 375 -5.87 3.26 24.28
C ASP A 375 -6.17 1.77 24.06
N GLY A 376 -6.78 1.43 22.92
CA GLY A 376 -7.21 0.08 22.54
C GLY A 376 -8.61 -0.25 23.07
N ALA A 377 -9.36 0.76 23.51
CA ALA A 377 -10.76 0.59 23.88
C ALA A 377 -11.65 0.54 22.64
N VAL A 378 -12.71 -0.28 22.69
CA VAL A 378 -13.72 -0.34 21.63
C VAL A 378 -14.63 0.88 21.76
N THR A 379 -14.58 1.79 20.79
CA THR A 379 -15.44 2.98 20.73
C THR A 379 -16.77 2.70 20.06
N HIS A 380 -16.75 1.86 19.02
CA HIS A 380 -17.93 1.48 18.25
C HIS A 380 -17.91 -0.01 17.86
N SER A 381 -19.10 -0.61 17.78
CA SER A 381 -19.29 -1.97 17.28
C SER A 381 -20.52 -1.99 16.39
N VAL A 382 -20.38 -2.51 15.15
CA VAL A 382 -21.44 -2.54 14.15
C VAL A 382 -21.44 -3.92 13.48
N ASN A 383 -22.65 -4.46 13.23
CA ASN A 383 -22.79 -5.71 12.50
C ASN A 383 -23.81 -5.51 11.36
N PHE A 384 -23.45 -6.04 10.19
CA PHE A 384 -24.34 -6.12 9.04
C PHE A 384 -24.53 -7.62 8.75
N GLY A 385 -25.72 -8.13 9.11
CA GLY A 385 -26.12 -9.51 8.79
C GLY A 385 -26.42 -9.65 7.29
N LYS A 386 -26.33 -10.88 6.80
CA LYS A 386 -26.84 -11.25 5.47
C LYS A 386 -28.35 -11.24 5.46
#